data_55f56e8d38394bd0e416151e8d654a49
#
_entry.id   55f56e8d38394bd0e416151e8d654a49
#
_cell.length_a   1.000
_cell.length_b   1.000
_cell.length_c   1.000
_cell.angle_alpha   90.00
_cell.angle_beta   90.00
_cell.angle_gamma   90.00
#
_symmetry.space_group_name_H-M   'P 1'
#
loop_
_entity.id
_entity.type
_entity.pdbx_description
1 polymer ?
#
loop_
_entity_poly.entity_id
_entity_poly.type
_entity_poly.pdbx_seq_one_letter_code
_entity_poly.pdbx_strand_id
1 'polypeptide(L)'
;MIGRLRGILAYKSPPWLVIDVGGVGYELEAPMSTHYDLPDVGREVLLFTHYAQKEDSVALYGFLREGERRLFRDVQKVSGIGAKI
;
A
#
# COMPACT_ATOMS: atom_id res chain seq x y z
N MET A 1 3.78 2.57 -13.35
CA MET A 1 3.00 1.75 -12.44
C MET A 1 3.88 1.12 -11.41
N ILE A 2 3.40 1.08 -10.18
CA ILE A 2 4.18 0.54 -9.08
C ILE A 2 3.49 -0.74 -8.62
N GLY A 3 4.13 -1.88 -8.89
CA GLY A 3 3.54 -3.17 -8.58
C GLY A 3 3.90 -3.71 -7.21
N ARG A 4 5.08 -3.36 -6.71
CA ARG A 4 5.51 -3.75 -5.38
C ARG A 4 6.70 -2.89 -4.96
N LEU A 5 6.89 -2.80 -3.65
CA LEU A 5 8.01 -2.06 -3.08
C LEU A 5 8.69 -2.89 -2.02
N ARG A 6 10.01 -2.93 -2.04
CA ARG A 6 10.79 -3.52 -0.96
C ARG A 6 11.75 -2.48 -0.44
N GLY A 7 11.69 -2.24 0.84
CA GLY A 7 12.56 -1.27 1.46
C GLY A 7 12.39 -1.29 2.96
N ILE A 8 12.83 -0.20 3.59
CA ILE A 8 12.80 -0.09 5.04
C ILE A 8 11.52 0.62 5.45
N LEU A 9 10.82 0.04 6.43
CA LEU A 9 9.64 0.70 6.99
C LEU A 9 10.12 1.88 7.81
N ALA A 10 9.94 3.09 7.26
CA ALA A 10 10.48 4.29 7.87
C ALA A 10 9.49 4.97 8.80
N TYR A 11 8.20 4.74 8.60
CA TYR A 11 7.16 5.43 9.35
C TYR A 11 5.90 4.62 9.31
N LYS A 12 5.16 4.61 10.42
CA LYS A 12 3.93 3.83 10.51
C LYS A 12 2.95 4.57 11.40
N SER A 13 1.86 5.01 10.81
CA SER A 13 0.76 5.67 11.51
C SER A 13 -0.52 5.32 10.77
N PRO A 14 -1.19 4.22 11.18
CA PRO A 14 -2.35 3.72 10.43
C PRO A 14 -3.37 4.81 10.12
N PRO A 15 -3.91 4.82 8.91
CA PRO A 15 -3.71 3.85 7.84
C PRO A 15 -2.46 4.09 6.99
N TRP A 16 -1.62 5.06 7.34
CA TRP A 16 -0.50 5.49 6.52
C TRP A 16 0.79 4.80 6.94
N LEU A 17 1.67 4.62 5.97
CA LEU A 17 3.03 4.16 6.23
C LEU A 17 3.95 4.70 5.14
N VAL A 18 5.25 4.70 5.43
CA VAL A 18 6.27 5.13 4.46
C VAL A 18 7.31 4.05 4.34
N ILE A 19 7.59 3.66 3.11
CA ILE A 19 8.67 2.72 2.79
C ILE A 19 9.80 3.51 2.14
N ASP A 20 11.00 3.39 2.71
CA ASP A 20 12.19 4.04 2.19
C ASP A 20 12.89 3.07 1.25
N VAL A 21 12.93 3.43 -0.02
CA VAL A 21 13.60 2.62 -1.05
C VAL A 21 14.75 3.45 -1.61
N GLY A 22 15.95 3.19 -1.12
CA GLY A 22 17.13 3.88 -1.62
C GLY A 22 17.11 5.39 -1.40
N GLY A 23 16.47 5.85 -0.34
CA GLY A 23 16.38 7.27 -0.04
C GLY A 23 15.09 7.93 -0.50
N VAL A 24 14.26 7.19 -1.26
CA VAL A 24 12.96 7.71 -1.69
C VAL A 24 11.90 7.18 -0.75
N GLY A 25 11.12 8.06 -0.13
CA GLY A 25 10.05 7.65 0.77
C GLY A 25 8.74 7.55 0.02
N TYR A 26 8.22 6.33 -0.10
CA TYR A 26 6.92 6.10 -0.71
C TYR A 26 5.87 6.06 0.38
N GLU A 27 4.89 6.94 0.28
CA GLU A 27 3.79 6.98 1.24
C GLU A 27 2.64 6.13 0.73
N LEU A 28 2.22 5.17 1.55
CA LEU A 28 1.17 4.24 1.17
C LEU A 28 0.07 4.24 2.21
N GLU A 29 -1.11 3.87 1.77
CA GLU A 29 -2.22 3.59 2.64
C GLU A 29 -2.45 2.09 2.66
N ALA A 30 -2.63 1.50 3.86
CA ALA A 30 -2.82 0.07 3.98
C ALA A 30 -3.94 -0.23 4.99
N PRO A 31 -4.67 -1.33 4.79
CA PRO A 31 -5.72 -1.69 5.73
C PRO A 31 -5.14 -2.11 7.06
N MET A 32 -5.97 -2.08 8.09
CA MET A 32 -5.51 -2.43 9.44
C MET A 32 -4.98 -3.86 9.50
N SER A 33 -5.55 -4.78 8.73
CA SER A 33 -5.04 -6.15 8.70
C SER A 33 -3.58 -6.20 8.28
N THR A 34 -3.19 -5.34 7.35
CA THR A 34 -1.79 -5.25 6.92
C THR A 34 -0.95 -4.62 8.03
N HIS A 35 -1.46 -3.56 8.66
CA HIS A 35 -0.70 -2.90 9.73
C HIS A 35 -0.41 -3.82 10.90
N TYR A 36 -1.35 -4.71 11.25
CA TYR A 36 -1.11 -5.63 12.35
C TYR A 36 0.07 -6.55 12.09
N ASP A 37 0.30 -6.89 10.83
CA ASP A 37 1.35 -7.85 10.47
C ASP A 37 2.64 -7.19 10.00
N LEU A 38 2.71 -5.85 10.04
CA LEU A 38 3.94 -5.16 9.63
C LEU A 38 5.04 -5.36 10.67
N PRO A 39 6.30 -5.39 10.21
CA PRO A 39 7.42 -5.43 11.15
C PRO A 39 7.59 -4.09 11.84
N ASP A 40 8.54 -4.03 12.75
CA ASP A 40 8.87 -2.78 13.42
C ASP A 40 9.47 -1.78 12.46
N VAL A 41 9.27 -0.51 12.77
CA VAL A 41 9.92 0.58 12.03
C VAL A 41 11.44 0.34 12.07
N GLY A 42 12.07 0.50 10.90
CA GLY A 42 13.48 0.22 10.75
C GLY A 42 13.79 -1.12 10.11
N ARG A 43 12.80 -1.97 9.95
CA ARG A 43 12.99 -3.30 9.35
C ARG A 43 12.61 -3.29 7.89
N GLU A 44 13.18 -4.24 7.15
CA GLU A 44 12.87 -4.39 5.73
C GLU A 44 11.51 -5.06 5.54
N VAL A 45 10.77 -4.61 4.56
CA VAL A 45 9.46 -5.18 4.23
C VAL A 45 9.23 -5.13 2.74
N LEU A 46 8.49 -6.10 2.23
CA LEU A 46 8.03 -6.13 0.85
C LEU A 46 6.53 -5.97 0.85
N LEU A 47 6.04 -4.98 0.11
CA LEU A 47 4.61 -4.74 -0.02
C LEU A 47 4.18 -4.86 -1.47
N PHE A 48 3.05 -5.49 -1.69
CA PHE A 48 2.39 -5.50 -2.99
C PHE A 48 1.51 -4.28 -3.07
N THR A 49 1.60 -3.53 -4.17
CA THR A 49 1.02 -2.20 -4.22
C THR A 49 -0.04 -2.10 -5.30
N HIS A 50 -0.96 -1.18 -5.09
CA HIS A 50 -1.96 -0.82 -6.08
C HIS A 50 -1.88 0.69 -6.28
N TYR A 51 -1.55 1.10 -7.49
CA TYR A 51 -1.42 2.50 -7.86
C TYR A 51 -2.77 2.95 -8.45
N ALA A 52 -3.38 3.93 -7.82
CA ALA A 52 -4.66 4.45 -8.26
C ALA A 52 -4.49 5.91 -8.67
N GLN A 53 -4.76 6.20 -9.92
CA GLN A 53 -4.64 7.55 -10.44
C GLN A 53 -6.02 8.05 -10.85
N LYS A 54 -6.35 9.22 -10.36
CA LYS A 54 -7.57 9.92 -10.74
C LYS A 54 -7.18 11.22 -11.40
N GLU A 55 -8.20 11.93 -11.88
CA GLU A 55 -7.98 13.16 -12.61
C GLU A 55 -7.12 14.15 -11.83
N ASP A 56 -7.37 14.27 -10.54
CA ASP A 56 -6.70 15.27 -9.73
C ASP A 56 -5.97 14.69 -8.52
N SER A 57 -5.78 13.38 -8.47
CA SER A 57 -5.12 12.80 -7.32
C SER A 57 -4.50 11.45 -7.67
N VAL A 58 -3.53 11.05 -6.85
CA VAL A 58 -2.84 9.78 -6.96
C VAL A 58 -2.81 9.16 -5.57
N ALA A 59 -3.08 7.87 -5.50
CA ALA A 59 -3.01 7.13 -4.24
C ALA A 59 -2.25 5.83 -4.45
N LEU A 60 -1.48 5.43 -3.44
CA LEU A 60 -0.74 4.18 -3.48
C LEU A 60 -1.18 3.36 -2.27
N TYR A 61 -1.65 2.14 -2.53
CA TYR A 61 -2.12 1.23 -1.50
C TYR A 61 -1.14 0.09 -1.34
N GLY A 62 -0.95 -0.40 -0.12
CA GLY A 62 0.00 -1.46 0.14
C GLY A 62 -0.61 -2.64 0.87
N PHE A 63 -0.15 -3.85 0.52
CA PHE A 63 -0.62 -5.10 1.10
C PHE A 63 0.57 -6.03 1.30
N LEU A 64 0.53 -6.84 2.36
CA LEU A 64 1.60 -7.80 2.61
C LEU A 64 1.49 -9.04 1.74
N ARG A 65 0.29 -9.36 1.24
CA ARG A 65 0.07 -10.56 0.45
C ARG A 65 -0.60 -10.20 -0.85
N GLU A 66 -0.18 -10.87 -1.91
CA GLU A 66 -0.74 -10.60 -3.23
C GLU A 66 -2.23 -10.92 -3.29
N GLY A 67 -2.68 -11.91 -2.55
CA GLY A 67 -4.10 -12.26 -2.50
C GLY A 67 -4.95 -11.13 -1.93
N GLU A 68 -4.41 -10.38 -0.97
CA GLU A 68 -5.12 -9.23 -0.41
C GLU A 68 -5.25 -8.13 -1.46
N ARG A 69 -4.20 -7.90 -2.23
CA ARG A 69 -4.24 -6.91 -3.31
C ARG A 69 -5.26 -7.31 -4.37
N ARG A 70 -5.30 -8.59 -4.71
CA ARG A 70 -6.26 -9.09 -5.68
C ARG A 70 -7.69 -8.88 -5.21
N LEU A 71 -7.95 -9.20 -3.95
CA LEU A 71 -9.27 -9.01 -3.39
C LEU A 71 -9.67 -7.53 -3.42
N PHE A 72 -8.75 -6.65 -3.07
CA PHE A 72 -9.00 -5.22 -3.12
C PHE A 72 -9.42 -4.77 -4.52
N ARG A 73 -8.69 -5.24 -5.53
CA ARG A 73 -8.99 -4.90 -6.92
C ARG A 73 -10.32 -5.46 -7.38
N ASP A 74 -10.63 -6.69 -6.96
CA ASP A 74 -11.89 -7.33 -7.32
C ASP A 74 -13.08 -6.60 -6.72
N VAL A 75 -12.96 -6.18 -5.48
CA VAL A 75 -14.04 -5.43 -4.82
C VAL A 75 -14.29 -4.11 -5.56
N GLN A 76 -13.26 -3.45 -5.99
CA GLN A 76 -13.41 -2.22 -6.76
C GLN A 76 -14.13 -2.45 -8.07
N LYS A 77 -13.80 -3.52 -8.77
CA LYS A 77 -14.46 -3.84 -10.02
C LYS A 77 -15.94 -4.13 -9.82
N VAL A 78 -16.25 -4.93 -8.81
CA VAL A 78 -17.63 -5.35 -8.56
C VAL A 78 -18.48 -4.17 -8.14
N SER A 79 -17.94 -3.32 -7.28
CA SER A 79 -18.71 -2.18 -6.76
C SER A 79 -18.82 -1.05 -7.77
N GLY A 80 -17.90 -0.97 -8.71
CA GLY A 80 -17.86 0.13 -9.67
C GLY A 80 -17.49 1.46 -9.04
N ILE A 81 -16.97 1.46 -7.82
CA ILE A 81 -16.71 2.69 -7.08
C ILE A 81 -15.28 3.16 -7.24
N GLY A 82 -14.36 2.26 -7.46
CA GLY A 82 -12.97 2.63 -7.56
C GLY A 82 -12.32 2.83 -6.21
N ALA A 83 -11.09 3.36 -6.23
CA ALA A 83 -10.24 3.38 -5.05
C ALA A 83 -10.63 4.39 -3.99
N LYS A 84 -11.54 5.25 -4.28
CA LYS A 84 -11.83 6.36 -3.36
C LYS A 84 -12.74 5.99 -2.22
N ILE A 85 -13.27 4.84 -2.23
CA ILE A 85 -14.19 4.49 -1.15
C ILE A 85 -13.49 4.39 0.18
#